data_9f06eba38a40ecf217d0abe7e8289d9c
#
_entry.id   9f06eba38a40ecf217d0abe7e8289d9c
#
_cell.length_a   1.000
_cell.length_b   1.000
_cell.length_c   1.000
_cell.angle_alpha   90.00
_cell.angle_beta   90.00
_cell.angle_gamma   90.00
#
_symmetry.space_group_name_H-M   'P 1'
#
loop_
_entity.id
_entity.type
_entity.pdbx_description
1 polymer ?
#
loop_
_entity_poly.entity_id
_entity_poly.type
_entity_poly.pdbx_seq_one_letter_code
_entity_poly.pdbx_strand_id
1 'polypeptide(L)'
;IYLRPFQMLIEDYDATGLMSSYNRIGAVWAGGSEALLTGVLRDEWGFHGAVITDAVVSAWYMDGNLAIRTGGTKMLAFNITNEFYRDLNSVGTVTAMRNAAHGTLYALANSFAVTRAVAVPKWVKTTYAVDAVVAIILVAWEICAIRKYRKAKKEDEDTEQ
;
A
#
# COMPACT_ATOMS: atom_id res chain seq x y z
N ILE A 1 -2.59 20.06 23.57
CA ILE A 1 -3.91 19.57 23.10
C ILE A 1 -3.72 18.74 21.83
N TYR A 2 -3.15 19.26 20.76
CA TYR A 2 -3.10 18.58 19.45
C TYR A 2 -2.21 17.35 19.40
N LEU A 3 -1.08 17.34 20.08
CA LEU A 3 -0.12 16.23 20.06
C LEU A 3 -0.40 15.13 21.08
N ARG A 4 -1.10 15.45 22.17
CA ARG A 4 -1.34 14.51 23.27
C ARG A 4 -2.02 13.20 22.86
N PRO A 5 -3.03 13.17 21.96
CA PRO A 5 -3.61 11.90 21.50
C PRO A 5 -2.61 10.98 20.80
N PHE A 6 -1.68 11.55 20.02
CA PHE A 6 -0.64 10.78 19.34
C PHE A 6 0.39 10.24 20.33
N GLN A 7 0.80 11.07 21.30
CA GLN A 7 1.69 10.65 22.38
C GLN A 7 1.15 9.43 23.13
N MET A 8 -0.11 9.49 23.56
CA MET A 8 -0.76 8.39 24.26
C MET A 8 -0.79 7.10 23.43
N LEU A 9 -1.07 7.18 22.12
CA LEU A 9 -1.05 6.01 21.26
C LEU A 9 0.33 5.37 21.13
N ILE A 10 1.38 6.17 21.22
CA ILE A 10 2.76 5.69 21.11
C ILE A 10 3.26 5.15 22.43
N GLU A 11 3.16 5.93 23.50
CA GLU A 11 3.73 5.60 24.82
C GLU A 11 2.91 4.54 25.56
N ASP A 12 1.56 4.58 25.47
CA ASP A 12 0.68 3.69 26.21
C ASP A 12 0.27 2.43 25.42
N TYR A 13 0.33 2.46 24.08
CA TYR A 13 -0.21 1.39 23.21
C TYR A 13 0.78 0.90 22.14
N ASP A 14 2.03 1.31 22.14
CA ASP A 14 3.07 0.86 21.21
C ASP A 14 2.66 0.98 19.74
N ALA A 15 1.99 2.07 19.36
CA ALA A 15 1.59 2.27 17.97
C ALA A 15 2.80 2.25 17.03
N THR A 16 2.73 1.49 15.95
CA THR A 16 3.85 1.29 15.00
C THR A 16 3.67 2.05 13.68
N GLY A 17 2.56 2.72 13.49
CA GLY A 17 2.24 3.48 12.29
C GLY A 17 1.59 4.82 12.61
N LEU A 18 1.98 5.86 11.88
CA LEU A 18 1.47 7.21 12.03
C LEU A 18 1.39 7.90 10.68
N MET A 19 0.40 8.78 10.51
CA MET A 19 0.28 9.61 9.32
C MET A 19 0.64 11.05 9.65
N SER A 20 1.52 11.66 8.87
CA SER A 20 1.73 13.11 8.90
C SER A 20 0.62 13.83 8.12
N SER A 21 0.54 15.15 8.26
CA SER A 21 -0.57 15.92 7.72
C SER A 21 -0.15 16.87 6.60
N TYR A 22 -1.14 17.43 5.89
CA TYR A 22 -0.94 18.57 4.98
C TYR A 22 -0.56 19.85 5.70
N ASN A 23 -0.91 19.96 6.97
CA ASN A 23 -0.78 21.17 7.75
C ASN A 23 0.66 21.65 7.88
N ARG A 24 0.79 22.91 8.14
CA ARG A 24 2.06 23.56 8.48
C ARG A 24 2.09 23.90 9.97
N ILE A 25 3.29 23.84 10.53
CA ILE A 25 3.60 24.39 11.86
C ILE A 25 4.44 25.62 11.62
N GLY A 26 3.81 26.78 11.76
CA GLY A 26 4.40 28.02 11.27
C GLY A 26 4.61 27.98 9.74
N ALA A 27 5.84 28.16 9.29
CA ALA A 27 6.20 28.12 7.87
C ALA A 27 6.56 26.72 7.36
N VAL A 28 6.74 25.75 8.25
CA VAL A 28 7.25 24.41 7.90
C VAL A 28 6.10 23.42 7.74
N TRP A 29 6.11 22.65 6.66
CA TRP A 29 5.21 21.52 6.49
C TRP A 29 5.44 20.47 7.60
N ALA A 30 4.37 19.99 8.22
CA ALA A 30 4.48 19.05 9.35
C ALA A 30 5.20 17.75 8.99
N GLY A 31 4.99 17.20 7.77
CA GLY A 31 5.68 16.02 7.26
C GLY A 31 7.15 16.25 6.88
N GLY A 32 7.62 17.49 6.90
CA GLY A 32 9.00 17.92 6.71
C GLY A 32 9.58 18.62 7.93
N SER A 33 8.96 18.50 9.09
CA SER A 33 9.41 19.15 10.33
C SER A 33 10.30 18.20 11.14
N GLU A 34 11.61 18.45 11.15
CA GLU A 34 12.58 17.69 11.93
C GLU A 34 12.29 17.80 13.43
N ALA A 35 11.94 18.98 13.91
CA ALA A 35 11.59 19.20 15.32
C ALA A 35 10.40 18.33 15.75
N LEU A 36 9.40 18.15 14.84
CA LEU A 36 8.24 17.30 15.14
C LEU A 36 8.54 15.82 14.97
N LEU A 37 9.06 15.41 13.79
CA LEU A 37 9.16 13.99 13.43
C LEU A 37 10.41 13.31 13.99
N THR A 38 11.50 14.03 14.16
CA THR A 38 12.69 13.50 14.84
C THR A 38 12.66 13.87 16.30
N GLY A 39 12.68 15.15 16.64
CA GLY A 39 12.81 15.60 18.02
C GLY A 39 11.70 15.12 18.95
N VAL A 40 10.43 15.41 18.62
CA VAL A 40 9.32 15.02 19.49
C VAL A 40 8.96 13.56 19.30
N LEU A 41 8.68 13.14 18.06
CA LEU A 41 8.11 11.82 17.79
C LEU A 41 9.12 10.70 18.08
N ARG A 42 10.37 10.81 17.58
CA ARG A 42 11.34 9.72 17.70
C ARG A 42 12.20 9.80 18.94
N ASP A 43 12.72 11.00 19.25
CA ASP A 43 13.67 11.15 20.34
C ASP A 43 12.95 11.28 21.69
N GLU A 44 11.85 12.06 21.78
CA GLU A 44 11.13 12.26 23.04
C GLU A 44 10.17 11.12 23.36
N TRP A 45 9.35 10.67 22.36
CA TRP A 45 8.35 9.62 22.58
C TRP A 45 8.81 8.20 22.23
N GLY A 46 10.03 8.04 21.69
CA GLY A 46 10.61 6.74 21.38
C GLY A 46 9.94 6.01 20.21
N PHE A 47 9.31 6.71 19.27
CA PHE A 47 8.64 6.08 18.15
C PHE A 47 9.59 5.50 17.10
N HIS A 48 9.54 4.20 16.88
CA HIS A 48 10.40 3.49 15.91
C HIS A 48 9.69 3.11 14.61
N GLY A 49 8.39 3.33 14.53
CA GLY A 49 7.54 2.85 13.45
C GLY A 49 7.58 3.68 12.16
N ALA A 50 6.62 3.39 11.29
CA ALA A 50 6.47 4.03 10.00
C ALA A 50 5.67 5.33 10.09
N VAL A 51 6.16 6.40 9.45
CA VAL A 51 5.41 7.65 9.22
C VAL A 51 5.13 7.77 7.74
N ILE A 52 3.85 7.73 7.36
CA ILE A 52 3.39 7.95 5.99
C ILE A 52 2.89 9.39 5.84
N THR A 53 3.08 10.00 4.67
CA THR A 53 2.48 11.31 4.40
C THR A 53 0.98 11.19 4.17
N ASP A 54 0.27 12.30 4.21
CA ASP A 54 -1.04 12.40 3.58
C ASP A 54 -0.91 12.26 2.05
N ALA A 55 -2.03 12.13 1.34
CA ALA A 55 -2.05 11.86 -0.09
C ALA A 55 -1.39 12.97 -0.92
N VAL A 56 -0.35 12.62 -1.67
CA VAL A 56 0.38 13.56 -2.53
C VAL A 56 -0.30 13.61 -3.89
N VAL A 57 -1.31 14.47 -4.03
CA VAL A 57 -2.05 14.63 -5.29
C VAL A 57 -1.48 15.80 -6.10
N SER A 58 -1.22 16.95 -5.45
CA SER A 58 -0.73 18.17 -6.08
C SER A 58 -0.03 19.12 -5.10
N ALA A 59 0.34 18.61 -3.95
CA ALA A 59 0.92 19.43 -2.89
C ALA A 59 2.42 19.64 -3.13
N TRP A 60 2.77 20.65 -3.88
CA TRP A 60 4.11 20.97 -4.35
C TRP A 60 5.13 21.30 -3.26
N TYR A 61 4.67 21.55 -2.04
CA TYR A 61 5.51 21.75 -0.87
C TYR A 61 5.86 20.43 -0.13
N MET A 62 5.26 19.32 -0.52
CA MET A 62 5.52 17.99 0.07
C MET A 62 6.73 17.36 -0.61
N ASP A 63 7.92 17.75 -0.17
CA ASP A 63 9.19 17.27 -0.70
C ASP A 63 9.56 15.91 -0.07
N GLY A 64 9.74 14.90 -0.90
CA GLY A 64 10.08 13.54 -0.47
C GLY A 64 11.45 13.45 0.21
N ASN A 65 12.45 14.17 -0.32
CA ASN A 65 13.79 14.20 0.30
C ASN A 65 13.75 14.85 1.69
N LEU A 66 12.96 15.93 1.84
CA LEU A 66 12.75 16.54 3.13
C LEU A 66 12.06 15.57 4.08
N ALA A 67 10.98 14.93 3.65
CA ALA A 67 10.22 13.98 4.47
C ALA A 67 11.12 12.86 5.05
N ILE A 68 11.91 12.18 4.21
CA ILE A 68 12.77 11.09 4.69
C ILE A 68 13.92 11.53 5.56
N ARG A 69 14.43 12.76 5.36
CA ARG A 69 15.51 13.33 6.19
C ARG A 69 15.03 13.76 7.57
N THR A 70 13.77 14.12 7.69
CA THR A 70 13.17 14.62 8.93
C THR A 70 12.43 13.54 9.73
N GLY A 71 12.53 12.28 9.36
CA GLY A 71 11.95 11.17 10.12
C GLY A 71 10.72 10.53 9.49
N GLY A 72 10.23 11.01 8.33
CA GLY A 72 9.22 10.33 7.53
C GLY A 72 9.74 9.03 6.92
N THR A 73 8.86 8.12 6.53
CA THR A 73 9.26 6.84 5.95
C THR A 73 8.68 6.57 4.58
N LYS A 74 7.51 7.10 4.27
CA LYS A 74 6.79 6.85 3.02
C LYS A 74 6.04 8.08 2.54
N MET A 75 5.97 8.23 1.21
CA MET A 75 5.08 9.18 0.54
C MET A 75 3.86 8.41 0.00
N LEU A 76 2.66 8.85 0.36
CA LEU A 76 1.42 8.32 -0.24
C LEU A 76 1.17 9.04 -1.58
N ALA A 77 1.76 8.53 -2.65
CA ALA A 77 1.63 9.09 -3.99
C ALA A 77 0.80 8.20 -4.90
N PHE A 78 -0.09 8.79 -5.70
CA PHE A 78 -0.91 8.07 -6.67
C PHE A 78 -0.21 7.82 -8.00
N ASN A 79 0.77 8.65 -8.34
CA ASN A 79 1.61 8.46 -9.52
C ASN A 79 3.02 8.07 -9.08
N ILE A 80 3.49 6.95 -9.57
CA ILE A 80 4.86 6.49 -9.36
C ILE A 80 5.75 7.25 -10.36
N THR A 81 6.04 8.51 -10.04
CA THR A 81 7.08 9.28 -10.73
C THR A 81 8.29 9.35 -9.80
N ASN A 82 9.49 9.15 -10.37
CA ASN A 82 10.75 9.28 -9.61
C ASN A 82 11.05 10.72 -9.16
N GLU A 83 10.10 11.63 -9.31
CA GLU A 83 10.24 13.07 -9.04
C GLU A 83 10.22 13.41 -7.55
N PHE A 84 9.70 12.51 -6.71
CA PHE A 84 9.63 12.77 -5.26
C PHE A 84 10.99 12.70 -4.56
N TYR A 85 11.92 11.96 -5.11
CA TYR A 85 13.26 11.80 -4.54
C TYR A 85 14.30 12.21 -5.55
N ARG A 86 15.10 13.15 -5.17
CA ARG A 86 16.23 13.68 -5.96
C ARG A 86 17.54 13.20 -5.36
N ASP A 87 18.58 13.19 -6.18
CA ASP A 87 19.94 12.88 -5.71
C ASP A 87 20.05 11.55 -4.96
N LEU A 88 19.50 10.50 -5.58
CA LEU A 88 19.40 9.16 -5.00
C LEU A 88 20.77 8.52 -4.63
N ASN A 89 21.86 9.03 -5.20
CA ASN A 89 23.21 8.51 -4.99
C ASN A 89 23.99 9.27 -3.90
N SER A 90 23.47 10.36 -3.36
CA SER A 90 24.16 11.08 -2.29
C SER A 90 24.12 10.28 -0.99
N VAL A 91 25.23 10.33 -0.24
CA VAL A 91 25.38 9.64 1.05
C VAL A 91 24.26 10.04 2.02
N GLY A 92 23.87 11.31 2.03
CA GLY A 92 22.80 11.81 2.90
C GLY A 92 21.43 11.22 2.53
N THR A 93 21.09 11.17 1.25
CA THR A 93 19.82 10.57 0.80
C THR A 93 19.80 9.06 1.04
N VAL A 94 20.87 8.35 0.72
CA VAL A 94 20.98 6.89 0.98
C VAL A 94 20.84 6.58 2.47
N THR A 95 21.44 7.37 3.36
CA THR A 95 21.29 7.21 4.80
C THR A 95 19.84 7.45 5.25
N ALA A 96 19.23 8.52 4.76
CA ALA A 96 17.82 8.82 5.06
C ALA A 96 16.87 7.71 4.56
N MET A 97 17.09 7.18 3.37
CA MET A 97 16.32 6.06 2.83
C MET A 97 16.51 4.77 3.66
N ARG A 98 17.71 4.51 4.16
CA ARG A 98 17.96 3.38 5.05
C ARG A 98 17.20 3.52 6.37
N ASN A 99 17.18 4.70 6.96
CA ASN A 99 16.43 4.98 8.19
C ASN A 99 14.91 4.86 7.94
N ALA A 100 14.42 5.37 6.81
CA ALA A 100 13.02 5.22 6.40
C ALA A 100 12.62 3.74 6.22
N ALA A 101 13.50 2.94 5.59
CA ALA A 101 13.30 1.51 5.42
C ALA A 101 13.27 0.79 6.79
N HIS A 102 14.14 1.16 7.72
CA HIS A 102 14.13 0.61 9.08
C HIS A 102 12.79 0.84 9.78
N GLY A 103 12.26 2.05 9.79
CA GLY A 103 10.94 2.34 10.38
C GLY A 103 9.80 1.54 9.73
N THR A 104 9.87 1.33 8.41
CA THR A 104 8.90 0.51 7.68
C THR A 104 9.01 -0.97 8.07
N LEU A 105 10.22 -1.51 8.16
CA LEU A 105 10.46 -2.91 8.54
C LEU A 105 10.09 -3.16 10.00
N TYR A 106 10.37 -2.19 10.89
CA TYR A 106 9.93 -2.26 12.28
C TYR A 106 8.41 -2.37 12.40
N ALA A 107 7.68 -1.50 11.69
CA ALA A 107 6.21 -1.54 11.68
C ALA A 107 5.68 -2.88 11.14
N LEU A 108 6.31 -3.41 10.07
CA LEU A 108 5.94 -4.71 9.50
C LEU A 108 6.21 -5.85 10.48
N ALA A 109 7.40 -5.90 11.08
CA ALA A 109 7.80 -6.96 12.01
C ALA A 109 6.90 -7.01 13.27
N ASN A 110 6.43 -5.87 13.72
CA ASN A 110 5.52 -5.76 14.89
C ASN A 110 4.03 -5.77 14.50
N SER A 111 3.71 -6.01 13.22
CA SER A 111 2.33 -6.10 12.73
C SER A 111 1.81 -7.53 12.76
N PHE A 112 0.48 -7.68 12.82
CA PHE A 112 -0.18 -8.99 12.67
C PHE A 112 0.00 -9.61 11.28
N ALA A 113 0.46 -8.86 10.28
CA ALA A 113 0.69 -9.36 8.93
C ALA A 113 1.76 -10.45 8.88
N VAL A 114 2.76 -10.40 9.79
CA VAL A 114 3.84 -11.39 9.88
C VAL A 114 3.49 -12.53 10.83
N THR A 115 2.70 -12.27 11.87
CA THR A 115 2.44 -13.22 12.96
C THR A 115 1.16 -14.03 12.79
N ARG A 116 0.23 -13.59 11.96
CA ARG A 116 -1.03 -14.29 11.70
C ARG A 116 -1.10 -14.78 10.27
N ALA A 117 -1.22 -16.09 10.11
CA ALA A 117 -1.73 -16.64 8.84
C ALA A 117 -3.14 -16.11 8.63
N VAL A 118 -3.30 -15.22 7.66
CA VAL A 118 -4.62 -14.69 7.28
C VAL A 118 -5.39 -15.83 6.64
N ALA A 119 -6.31 -16.45 7.39
CA ALA A 119 -7.20 -17.45 6.83
C ALA A 119 -8.04 -16.82 5.72
N VAL A 120 -8.02 -17.42 4.54
CA VAL A 120 -8.86 -16.98 3.43
C VAL A 120 -10.32 -17.01 3.86
N PRO A 121 -11.06 -15.89 3.84
CA PRO A 121 -12.45 -15.85 4.26
C PRO A 121 -13.31 -16.88 3.52
N LYS A 122 -14.31 -17.44 4.20
CA LYS A 122 -15.18 -18.47 3.61
C LYS A 122 -15.83 -18.00 2.30
N TRP A 123 -16.27 -16.75 2.25
CA TRP A 123 -16.92 -16.18 1.07
C TRP A 123 -16.00 -16.18 -0.17
N VAL A 124 -14.69 -15.93 -0.01
CA VAL A 124 -13.71 -15.99 -1.12
C VAL A 124 -13.62 -17.41 -1.67
N LYS A 125 -13.56 -18.41 -0.81
CA LYS A 125 -13.56 -19.83 -1.24
C LYS A 125 -14.85 -20.18 -1.97
N THR A 126 -15.98 -19.68 -1.49
CA THR A 126 -17.28 -19.89 -2.13
C THR A 126 -17.34 -19.23 -3.50
N THR A 127 -16.82 -18.02 -3.64
CA THR A 127 -16.76 -17.31 -4.94
C THR A 127 -15.93 -18.11 -5.94
N TYR A 128 -14.74 -18.55 -5.59
CA TYR A 128 -13.92 -19.39 -6.48
C TYR A 128 -14.62 -20.71 -6.88
N ALA A 129 -15.35 -21.33 -5.94
CA ALA A 129 -16.13 -22.54 -6.26
C ALA A 129 -17.26 -22.24 -7.26
N VAL A 130 -17.99 -21.13 -7.07
CA VAL A 130 -19.04 -20.70 -8.00
C VAL A 130 -18.47 -20.38 -9.38
N ASP A 131 -17.38 -19.63 -9.43
CA ASP A 131 -16.72 -19.28 -10.69
C ASP A 131 -16.24 -20.51 -11.46
N ALA A 132 -15.69 -21.50 -10.75
CA ALA A 132 -15.29 -22.77 -11.36
C ALA A 132 -16.49 -23.52 -11.94
N VAL A 133 -17.63 -23.59 -11.24
CA VAL A 133 -18.86 -24.23 -11.73
C VAL A 133 -19.38 -23.50 -12.97
N VAL A 134 -19.44 -22.16 -12.95
CA VAL A 134 -19.88 -21.37 -14.09
C VAL A 134 -18.97 -21.61 -15.30
N ALA A 135 -17.66 -21.62 -15.11
CA ALA A 135 -16.70 -21.91 -16.17
C ALA A 135 -16.92 -23.30 -16.79
N ILE A 136 -17.15 -24.33 -15.96
CA ILE A 136 -17.45 -25.68 -16.45
C ILE A 136 -18.74 -25.72 -17.28
N ILE A 137 -19.80 -25.03 -16.82
CA ILE A 137 -21.07 -24.95 -17.54
C ILE A 137 -20.89 -24.28 -18.91
N LEU A 138 -20.15 -23.16 -18.95
CA LEU A 138 -19.88 -22.45 -20.19
C LEU A 138 -19.11 -23.28 -21.20
N VAL A 139 -18.05 -23.97 -20.74
CA VAL A 139 -17.26 -24.87 -21.59
C VAL A 139 -18.10 -26.03 -22.11
N ALA A 140 -18.93 -26.64 -21.26
CA ALA A 140 -19.81 -27.71 -21.66
C ALA A 140 -20.84 -27.25 -22.69
N TRP A 141 -21.41 -26.07 -22.50
CA TRP A 141 -22.35 -25.45 -23.45
C TRP A 141 -21.68 -25.19 -24.80
N GLU A 142 -20.48 -24.63 -24.80
CA GLU A 142 -19.73 -24.37 -26.02
C GLU A 142 -19.41 -25.67 -26.79
N ILE A 143 -18.98 -26.72 -26.08
CA ILE A 143 -18.76 -28.05 -26.69
C ILE A 143 -20.05 -28.59 -27.31
N CYS A 144 -21.17 -28.47 -26.62
CA CYS A 144 -22.47 -28.88 -27.16
C CYS A 144 -22.88 -28.08 -28.40
N ALA A 145 -22.67 -26.77 -28.39
CA ALA A 145 -22.96 -25.89 -29.52
C ALA A 145 -22.11 -26.25 -30.76
N ILE A 146 -20.81 -26.47 -30.56
CA ILE A 146 -19.90 -26.89 -31.63
C ILE A 146 -20.30 -28.26 -32.19
N ARG A 147 -20.66 -29.21 -31.33
CA ARG A 147 -21.15 -30.56 -31.78
C ARG A 147 -22.42 -30.46 -32.62
N LYS A 148 -23.39 -29.63 -32.18
CA LYS A 148 -24.62 -29.38 -32.94
C LYS A 148 -24.34 -28.77 -34.29
N TYR A 149 -23.49 -27.75 -34.34
CA TYR A 149 -23.10 -27.08 -35.57
C TYR A 149 -22.43 -28.04 -36.55
N ARG A 150 -21.48 -28.85 -36.08
CA ARG A 150 -20.79 -29.85 -36.92
C ARG A 150 -21.74 -30.92 -37.47
N LYS A 151 -22.74 -31.33 -36.64
CA LYS A 151 -23.75 -32.28 -37.08
C LYS A 151 -24.65 -31.69 -38.16
N ALA A 152 -25.16 -30.48 -37.96
CA ALA A 152 -26.01 -29.80 -38.94
C ALA A 152 -25.27 -29.61 -40.29
N LYS A 153 -24.01 -29.16 -40.25
CA LYS A 153 -23.17 -29.00 -41.43
C LYS A 153 -22.98 -30.32 -42.21
N LYS A 154 -22.84 -31.46 -41.51
CA LYS A 154 -22.68 -32.75 -42.16
C LYS A 154 -23.97 -33.22 -42.81
N GLU A 155 -25.13 -32.97 -42.18
CA GLU A 155 -26.47 -33.30 -42.72
C GLU A 155 -26.76 -32.46 -44.00
N ASP A 156 -26.32 -31.22 -44.05
CA ASP A 156 -26.46 -30.36 -45.27
C ASP A 156 -25.58 -30.91 -46.42
N GLU A 157 -24.33 -31.30 -46.13
CA GLU A 157 -23.39 -31.86 -47.14
C GLU A 157 -23.89 -33.20 -47.71
N ASP A 158 -24.52 -34.03 -46.87
CA ASP A 158 -25.11 -35.35 -47.28
C ASP A 158 -26.41 -35.18 -48.08
N THR A 159 -27.08 -34.03 -48.02
CA THR A 159 -28.35 -33.75 -48.76
C THR A 159 -28.10 -33.13 -50.12
N GLU A 160 -26.91 -32.55 -50.36
CA GLU A 160 -26.52 -31.99 -51.67
C GLU A 160 -25.87 -32.98 -52.64
N GLN A 161 -25.67 -34.25 -52.21
CA GLN A 161 -25.22 -35.39 -53.06
C GLN A 161 -26.38 -36.26 -53.46
#